data_f61f30a5384f705743826a0c102f8172
#
_entry.id   f61f30a5384f705743826a0c102f8172
#
_cell.length_a   1.000
_cell.length_b   1.000
_cell.length_c   1.000
_cell.angle_alpha   90.00
_cell.angle_beta   90.00
_cell.angle_gamma   90.00
#
_symmetry.space_group_name_H-M   'P 1'
#
loop_
_entity.id
_entity.type
_entity.pdbx_description
1 polymer ?
#
loop_
_entity_poly.entity_id
_entity_poly.type
_entity_poly.pdbx_seq_one_letter_code
_entity_poly.pdbx_strand_id
1 'polypeptide(L)'
;MIFLQVSQESPSFQYQGYLRSRRQFWKQFMFNPGKISVKESPEKDSAIVNMDLEEYNEEIPPIELERIQTQTDHFVKEKSNNSRVFISYLSSHAGLMAVLLDSFRIRQFCKTPRLALNSKIAPIEVGIMISSSSTSDQKLKDLGRYIELNLTNEKINVLFGDNLQTFDDLGIPFVLMIDKNSFNQGVIQIRDRETTWKEQIHLAHVVPRMVKIFQHKAIPDTLTTVRQKYKLL
;
A
#
# COMPACT_ATOMS: atom_id res chain seq x y z
N MET A 1 -2.53 4.39 17.37
CA MET A 1 -1.58 5.49 17.04
C MET A 1 -2.33 6.79 17.14
N ILE A 2 -1.75 7.80 17.79
CA ILE A 2 -2.40 9.12 18.00
C ILE A 2 -1.60 10.14 17.21
N PHE A 3 -2.25 10.94 16.38
CA PHE A 3 -1.66 12.08 15.70
C PHE A 3 -2.24 13.37 16.29
N LEU A 4 -1.38 14.34 16.56
CA LEU A 4 -1.75 15.67 17.02
C LEU A 4 -1.40 16.69 15.94
N GLN A 5 -2.35 17.50 15.53
CA GLN A 5 -2.11 18.66 14.68
C GLN A 5 -2.67 19.91 15.33
N VAL A 6 -1.83 20.90 15.55
CA VAL A 6 -2.21 22.21 16.09
C VAL A 6 -2.29 23.23 14.96
N SER A 7 -3.34 24.04 14.93
CA SER A 7 -3.56 25.02 13.89
C SER A 7 -3.87 26.41 14.45
N GLN A 8 -3.33 27.45 13.78
CA GLN A 8 -3.48 28.86 14.13
C GLN A 8 -4.41 29.67 13.20
N GLU A 9 -4.89 29.08 12.10
CA GLU A 9 -5.75 29.77 11.11
C GLU A 9 -7.26 29.43 11.30
N SER A 10 -8.15 30.02 10.49
CA SER A 10 -9.59 29.86 10.63
C SER A 10 -10.03 28.41 10.82
N PRO A 11 -10.72 28.09 11.93
CA PRO A 11 -10.83 26.71 12.42
C PRO A 11 -11.58 25.75 11.48
N SER A 12 -12.60 26.23 10.75
CA SER A 12 -13.44 25.38 9.90
C SER A 12 -12.76 24.94 8.62
N PHE A 13 -12.00 25.84 7.96
CA PHE A 13 -11.32 25.51 6.70
C PHE A 13 -10.21 24.47 6.89
N GLN A 14 -9.51 24.55 8.01
CA GLN A 14 -8.42 23.63 8.31
C GLN A 14 -8.93 22.27 8.74
N TYR A 15 -10.03 22.19 9.48
CA TYR A 15 -10.67 20.94 9.83
C TYR A 15 -11.08 20.16 8.58
N GLN A 16 -11.77 20.81 7.64
CA GLN A 16 -12.16 20.20 6.38
C GLN A 16 -10.95 19.78 5.54
N GLY A 17 -9.89 20.60 5.53
CA GLY A 17 -8.62 20.27 4.88
C GLY A 17 -7.97 19.03 5.49
N TYR A 18 -7.99 18.94 6.83
CA TYR A 18 -7.48 17.78 7.56
C TYR A 18 -8.29 16.51 7.25
N LEU A 19 -9.62 16.56 7.31
CA LEU A 19 -10.49 15.43 6.97
C LEU A 19 -10.25 14.92 5.54
N ARG A 20 -10.14 15.86 4.57
CA ARG A 20 -9.79 15.50 3.18
C ARG A 20 -8.45 14.78 3.09
N SER A 21 -7.43 15.27 3.79
CA SER A 21 -6.10 14.66 3.79
C SER A 21 -6.13 13.26 4.40
N ARG A 22 -6.90 13.04 5.49
CA ARG A 22 -7.03 11.72 6.13
C ARG A 22 -7.82 10.75 5.24
N ARG A 23 -8.88 11.19 4.61
CA ARG A 23 -9.59 10.40 3.61
C ARG A 23 -8.66 9.99 2.46
N GLN A 24 -7.87 10.93 1.93
CA GLN A 24 -6.91 10.67 0.86
C GLN A 24 -5.80 9.70 1.29
N PHE A 25 -5.34 9.81 2.54
CA PHE A 25 -4.38 8.87 3.13
C PHE A 25 -4.91 7.43 3.07
N TRP A 26 -6.12 7.16 3.48
CA TRP A 26 -6.69 5.83 3.42
C TRP A 26 -6.93 5.35 1.99
N LYS A 27 -7.45 6.23 1.12
CA LYS A 27 -7.73 5.91 -0.29
C LYS A 27 -6.50 5.42 -1.05
N GLN A 28 -5.32 5.90 -0.74
CA GLN A 28 -4.10 5.51 -1.46
C GLN A 28 -3.66 4.06 -1.21
N PHE A 29 -4.17 3.42 -0.15
CA PHE A 29 -3.83 2.04 0.19
C PHE A 29 -4.88 1.03 -0.28
N MET A 30 -6.09 1.50 -0.59
CA MET A 30 -7.18 0.63 -0.99
C MET A 30 -7.07 0.23 -2.46
N PHE A 31 -7.52 -0.96 -2.76
CA PHE A 31 -7.73 -1.41 -4.14
C PHE A 31 -8.93 -0.66 -4.74
N ASN A 32 -10.03 -0.52 -3.98
CA ASN A 32 -11.18 0.28 -4.35
C ASN A 32 -11.31 1.53 -3.47
N PRO A 33 -10.71 2.67 -3.88
CA PRO A 33 -10.76 3.91 -3.09
C PRO A 33 -12.15 4.48 -2.86
N GLY A 34 -13.14 4.03 -3.65
CA GLY A 34 -14.53 4.48 -3.55
C GLY A 34 -15.19 4.09 -2.22
N LYS A 35 -14.75 2.99 -1.61
CA LYS A 35 -15.27 2.47 -0.34
C LYS A 35 -14.91 3.33 0.89
N ILE A 36 -14.04 4.32 0.75
CA ILE A 36 -13.64 5.18 1.88
C ILE A 36 -14.57 6.38 1.98
N SER A 37 -15.33 6.42 3.07
CA SER A 37 -16.24 7.51 3.43
C SER A 37 -15.79 8.24 4.70
N VAL A 38 -16.32 9.45 4.91
CA VAL A 38 -16.12 10.22 6.14
C VAL A 38 -17.51 10.61 6.64
N LYS A 39 -17.82 10.23 7.88
CA LYS A 39 -19.04 10.62 8.57
C LYS A 39 -18.69 11.64 9.66
N GLU A 40 -19.24 12.83 9.55
CA GLU A 40 -19.06 13.90 10.54
C GLU A 40 -20.20 13.88 11.56
N SER A 41 -19.89 14.14 12.81
CA SER A 41 -20.84 14.37 13.89
C SER A 41 -20.62 15.77 14.46
N PRO A 42 -21.34 16.80 13.94
CA PRO A 42 -21.13 18.19 14.35
C PRO A 42 -21.37 18.41 15.86
N GLU A 43 -22.33 17.69 16.43
CA GLU A 43 -22.67 17.78 17.86
C GLU A 43 -21.52 17.29 18.78
N LYS A 44 -20.65 16.45 18.27
CA LYS A 44 -19.53 15.85 19.04
C LYS A 44 -18.18 16.39 18.64
N ASP A 45 -18.11 17.39 17.75
CA ASP A 45 -16.87 17.89 17.16
C ASP A 45 -15.95 16.73 16.73
N SER A 46 -16.54 15.72 16.09
CA SER A 46 -15.85 14.49 15.71
C SER A 46 -16.20 14.04 14.30
N ALA A 47 -15.27 13.33 13.67
CA ALA A 47 -15.48 12.65 12.40
C ALA A 47 -14.90 11.22 12.44
N ILE A 48 -15.48 10.34 11.65
CA ILE A 48 -15.05 8.95 11.52
C ILE A 48 -14.76 8.68 10.05
N VAL A 49 -13.56 8.19 9.78
CA VAL A 49 -13.19 7.64 8.47
C VAL A 49 -13.53 6.16 8.47
N ASN A 50 -14.38 5.74 7.56
CA ASN A 50 -14.90 4.38 7.47
C ASN A 50 -14.53 3.75 6.12
N MET A 51 -14.46 2.42 6.12
CA MET A 51 -14.56 1.61 4.91
C MET A 51 -15.93 0.96 4.84
N ASP A 52 -16.69 1.27 3.79
CA ASP A 52 -18.04 0.76 3.58
C ASP A 52 -17.97 -0.68 3.02
N LEU A 53 -18.82 -1.55 3.56
CA LEU A 53 -18.88 -2.99 3.24
C LEU A 53 -20.18 -3.40 2.54
N GLU A 54 -20.97 -2.43 2.08
CA GLU A 54 -22.29 -2.63 1.44
C GLU A 54 -22.27 -3.63 0.29
N GLU A 55 -21.14 -3.74 -0.45
CA GLU A 55 -20.98 -4.74 -1.53
C GLU A 55 -21.02 -6.20 -1.02
N TYR A 56 -20.76 -6.43 0.27
CA TYR A 56 -20.75 -7.78 0.85
C TYR A 56 -22.11 -8.11 1.48
N ASN A 57 -22.70 -7.19 2.21
CA ASN A 57 -24.02 -7.26 2.80
C ASN A 57 -24.38 -5.88 3.38
N GLU A 58 -25.59 -5.37 3.08
CA GLU A 58 -26.10 -4.09 3.58
C GLU A 58 -26.24 -4.05 5.13
N GLU A 59 -26.36 -5.21 5.77
CA GLU A 59 -26.45 -5.33 7.22
C GLU A 59 -25.11 -5.24 7.96
N ILE A 60 -23.97 -5.36 7.22
CA ILE A 60 -22.66 -5.31 7.85
C ILE A 60 -22.26 -3.85 8.09
N PRO A 61 -21.99 -3.47 9.36
CA PRO A 61 -21.56 -2.10 9.64
C PRO A 61 -20.22 -1.79 9.00
N PRO A 62 -19.97 -0.54 8.60
CA PRO A 62 -18.70 -0.13 8.04
C PRO A 62 -17.55 -0.31 9.06
N ILE A 63 -16.36 -0.59 8.57
CA ILE A 63 -15.16 -0.69 9.41
C ILE A 63 -14.69 0.72 9.76
N GLU A 64 -14.67 1.07 11.04
CA GLU A 64 -14.06 2.31 11.54
C GLU A 64 -12.53 2.22 11.44
N LEU A 65 -11.94 3.01 10.56
CA LEU A 65 -10.49 3.06 10.33
C LEU A 65 -9.82 4.07 11.24
N GLU A 66 -10.44 5.24 11.38
CA GLU A 66 -9.88 6.37 12.10
C GLU A 66 -11.00 7.23 12.69
N ARG A 67 -10.83 7.59 13.96
CA ARG A 67 -11.69 8.56 14.65
C ARG A 67 -10.94 9.84 14.89
N ILE A 68 -11.49 10.94 14.46
CA ILE A 68 -10.92 12.28 14.58
C ILE A 68 -11.78 13.07 15.55
N GLN A 69 -11.17 13.66 16.57
CA GLN A 69 -11.85 14.51 17.55
C GLN A 69 -11.18 15.88 17.59
N THR A 70 -12.00 16.92 17.70
CA THR A 70 -11.53 18.26 17.93
C THR A 70 -11.63 18.56 19.43
N GLN A 71 -10.53 18.94 20.04
CA GLN A 71 -10.52 19.42 21.42
C GLN A 71 -10.21 20.91 21.45
N THR A 72 -11.06 21.69 22.15
CA THR A 72 -10.74 23.03 22.54
C THR A 72 -9.87 22.97 23.78
N ASP A 73 -8.74 23.48 23.66
CA ASP A 73 -7.66 23.87 24.51
C ASP A 73 -7.75 23.65 26.04
N HIS A 74 -7.36 22.44 26.50
CA HIS A 74 -6.85 22.30 27.88
C HIS A 74 -5.34 21.96 27.93
N PHE A 75 -4.71 21.66 26.77
CA PHE A 75 -3.30 21.28 26.71
C PHE A 75 -2.35 22.41 26.31
N VAL A 76 -2.87 23.48 25.71
CA VAL A 76 -2.05 24.63 25.29
C VAL A 76 -2.30 25.80 26.23
N LYS A 77 -1.66 25.76 27.42
CA LYS A 77 -1.77 26.82 28.43
C LYS A 77 -1.06 28.14 28.09
N GLU A 78 -0.44 28.25 26.94
CA GLU A 78 0.32 29.44 26.56
C GLU A 78 -0.01 30.01 25.19
N LYS A 79 -0.67 31.16 25.20
CA LYS A 79 -0.52 32.27 24.24
C LYS A 79 -1.38 32.40 22.98
N SER A 80 -2.41 31.64 22.71
CA SER A 80 -3.41 32.18 21.76
C SER A 80 -4.81 31.62 21.98
N ASN A 81 -5.79 32.47 22.18
CA ASN A 81 -7.18 32.14 22.54
C ASN A 81 -7.99 31.39 21.46
N ASN A 82 -7.39 30.85 20.39
CA ASN A 82 -8.10 30.22 19.27
C ASN A 82 -7.44 28.98 18.67
N SER A 83 -6.51 28.34 19.37
CA SER A 83 -5.90 27.11 18.86
C SER A 83 -6.80 25.91 19.08
N ARG A 84 -7.14 25.17 18.01
CA ARG A 84 -7.85 23.90 18.08
C ARG A 84 -6.87 22.75 17.86
N VAL A 85 -7.02 21.69 18.62
CA VAL A 85 -6.21 20.46 18.51
C VAL A 85 -7.06 19.38 17.88
N PHE A 86 -6.56 18.79 16.77
CA PHE A 86 -7.17 17.63 16.16
C PHE A 86 -6.44 16.37 16.64
N ILE A 87 -7.17 15.45 17.23
CA ILE A 87 -6.66 14.18 17.73
C ILE A 87 -7.22 13.07 16.86
N SER A 88 -6.34 12.31 16.23
CA SER A 88 -6.72 11.14 15.42
C SER A 88 -6.34 9.85 16.11
N TYR A 89 -7.32 8.97 16.26
CA TYR A 89 -7.17 7.62 16.78
C TYR A 89 -7.28 6.62 15.64
N LEU A 90 -6.18 5.92 15.33
CA LEU A 90 -6.15 4.87 14.32
C LEU A 90 -6.12 3.50 14.96
N SER A 91 -6.94 2.58 14.45
CA SER A 91 -6.86 1.16 14.76
C SER A 91 -6.02 0.43 13.69
N SER A 92 -4.85 -0.07 14.08
CA SER A 92 -4.00 -0.85 13.17
C SER A 92 -4.67 -2.17 12.74
N HIS A 93 -5.42 -2.79 13.64
CA HIS A 93 -6.16 -4.02 13.32
C HIS A 93 -7.30 -3.77 12.33
N ALA A 94 -8.10 -2.71 12.55
CA ALA A 94 -9.16 -2.33 11.62
C ALA A 94 -8.59 -1.95 10.25
N GLY A 95 -7.49 -1.19 10.22
CA GLY A 95 -6.80 -0.84 8.99
C GLY A 95 -6.29 -2.06 8.22
N LEU A 96 -5.64 -3.01 8.90
CA LEU A 96 -5.19 -4.26 8.29
C LEU A 96 -6.37 -5.07 7.75
N MET A 97 -7.42 -5.27 8.55
CA MET A 97 -8.62 -6.00 8.13
C MET A 97 -9.26 -5.36 6.90
N ALA A 98 -9.39 -4.04 6.89
CA ALA A 98 -9.96 -3.30 5.77
C ALA A 98 -9.14 -3.51 4.48
N VAL A 99 -7.81 -3.41 4.57
CA VAL A 99 -6.91 -3.63 3.43
C VAL A 99 -7.02 -5.06 2.91
N LEU A 100 -7.04 -6.07 3.78
CA LEU A 100 -7.16 -7.47 3.36
C LEU A 100 -8.52 -7.75 2.71
N LEU A 101 -9.62 -7.30 3.30
CA LEU A 101 -10.96 -7.46 2.74
C LEU A 101 -11.11 -6.74 1.40
N ASP A 102 -10.61 -5.51 1.30
CA ASP A 102 -10.66 -4.75 0.04
C ASP A 102 -9.77 -5.36 -1.04
N SER A 103 -8.69 -6.04 -0.67
CA SER A 103 -7.74 -6.65 -1.61
C SER A 103 -8.11 -8.07 -2.03
N PHE A 104 -8.95 -8.77 -1.26
CA PHE A 104 -9.35 -10.13 -1.61
C PHE A 104 -10.24 -10.13 -2.85
N ARG A 105 -9.82 -10.90 -3.89
CA ARG A 105 -10.53 -11.01 -5.19
C ARG A 105 -10.50 -12.44 -5.69
N ILE A 106 -11.52 -12.78 -6.44
CA ILE A 106 -11.60 -14.03 -7.19
C ILE A 106 -11.50 -13.68 -8.68
N ARG A 107 -10.57 -14.30 -9.39
CA ARG A 107 -10.45 -14.09 -10.84
C ARG A 107 -11.67 -14.67 -11.56
N GLN A 108 -12.26 -13.88 -12.44
CA GLN A 108 -13.48 -14.28 -13.16
C GLN A 108 -13.24 -15.47 -14.10
N PHE A 109 -12.07 -15.53 -14.75
CA PHE A 109 -11.77 -16.54 -15.77
C PHE A 109 -11.38 -17.90 -15.19
N CYS A 110 -10.55 -17.96 -14.17
CA CYS A 110 -10.05 -19.22 -13.60
C CYS A 110 -10.58 -19.54 -12.20
N LYS A 111 -11.44 -18.67 -11.64
CA LYS A 111 -12.03 -18.81 -10.31
C LYS A 111 -11.00 -18.97 -9.17
N THR A 112 -9.74 -18.58 -9.39
CA THR A 112 -8.70 -18.66 -8.39
C THR A 112 -8.73 -17.43 -7.49
N PRO A 113 -8.63 -17.60 -6.16
CA PRO A 113 -8.50 -16.49 -5.23
C PRO A 113 -7.14 -15.82 -5.40
N ARG A 114 -7.08 -14.54 -5.08
CA ARG A 114 -5.85 -13.76 -5.03
C ARG A 114 -5.97 -12.61 -4.06
N LEU A 115 -4.84 -12.14 -3.57
CA LEU A 115 -4.77 -10.93 -2.78
C LEU A 115 -4.26 -9.77 -3.67
N ALA A 116 -5.18 -8.90 -4.09
CA ALA A 116 -4.88 -7.75 -4.97
C ALA A 116 -4.41 -6.54 -4.15
N LEU A 117 -3.35 -6.72 -3.34
CA LEU A 117 -2.77 -5.63 -2.55
C LEU A 117 -2.32 -4.48 -3.46
N ASN A 118 -2.61 -3.26 -3.02
CA ASN A 118 -2.07 -2.08 -3.67
C ASN A 118 -0.53 -2.15 -3.65
N SER A 119 0.10 -1.87 -4.78
CA SER A 119 1.57 -1.96 -4.91
C SER A 119 2.34 -1.10 -3.90
N LYS A 120 1.73 -0.04 -3.36
CA LYS A 120 2.35 0.84 -2.34
C LYS A 120 2.53 0.16 -0.98
N ILE A 121 1.71 -0.84 -0.67
CA ILE A 121 1.73 -1.52 0.62
C ILE A 121 2.06 -3.00 0.51
N ALA A 122 2.22 -3.53 -0.70
CA ALA A 122 2.67 -4.89 -0.89
C ALA A 122 4.05 -5.07 -0.22
N PRO A 123 4.20 -6.02 0.73
CA PRO A 123 5.46 -6.21 1.47
C PRO A 123 6.57 -6.73 0.57
N ILE A 124 6.20 -7.44 -0.50
CA ILE A 124 7.09 -7.98 -1.53
C ILE A 124 6.56 -7.49 -2.87
N GLU A 125 7.44 -6.88 -3.65
CA GLU A 125 7.08 -6.30 -4.93
C GLU A 125 7.27 -7.25 -6.11
N VAL A 126 8.30 -8.10 -6.03
CA VAL A 126 8.70 -8.96 -7.15
C VAL A 126 8.90 -10.39 -6.65
N GLY A 127 8.24 -11.34 -7.31
CA GLY A 127 8.54 -12.75 -7.17
C GLY A 127 9.57 -13.19 -8.22
N ILE A 128 10.46 -14.10 -7.87
CA ILE A 128 11.34 -14.79 -8.83
C ILE A 128 11.00 -16.27 -8.81
N MET A 129 10.58 -16.78 -9.96
CA MET A 129 10.27 -18.20 -10.17
C MET A 129 11.23 -18.80 -11.17
N ILE A 130 11.88 -19.90 -10.77
CA ILE A 130 12.72 -20.70 -11.68
C ILE A 130 11.88 -21.90 -12.13
N SER A 131 11.82 -22.14 -13.45
CA SER A 131 11.05 -23.25 -14.00
C SER A 131 11.48 -24.59 -13.39
N SER A 132 10.49 -25.39 -12.98
CA SER A 132 10.70 -26.67 -12.27
C SER A 132 11.57 -27.67 -13.05
N SER A 133 11.52 -27.64 -14.38
CA SER A 133 12.42 -28.45 -15.23
C SER A 133 13.88 -28.01 -15.19
N SER A 134 14.16 -26.87 -14.59
CA SER A 134 15.47 -26.21 -14.58
C SER A 134 15.95 -25.88 -13.16
N THR A 135 15.22 -26.27 -12.12
CA THR A 135 15.54 -25.94 -10.71
C THR A 135 16.87 -26.53 -10.23
N SER A 136 17.37 -27.59 -10.88
CA SER A 136 18.69 -28.17 -10.61
C SER A 136 19.86 -27.44 -11.32
N ASP A 137 19.54 -26.50 -12.23
CA ASP A 137 20.57 -25.75 -12.94
C ASP A 137 21.11 -24.59 -12.09
N GLN A 138 22.37 -24.72 -11.63
CA GLN A 138 23.00 -23.71 -10.79
C GLN A 138 23.09 -22.34 -11.49
N LYS A 139 23.30 -22.34 -12.82
CA LYS A 139 23.41 -21.09 -13.60
C LYS A 139 22.12 -20.27 -13.56
N LEU A 140 20.95 -20.93 -13.55
CA LEU A 140 19.66 -20.22 -13.44
C LEU A 140 19.45 -19.68 -12.04
N LYS A 141 19.90 -20.38 -11.00
CA LYS A 141 19.88 -19.88 -9.63
C LYS A 141 20.79 -18.66 -9.47
N ASP A 142 21.96 -18.70 -10.06
CA ASP A 142 22.92 -17.59 -10.02
C ASP A 142 22.39 -16.37 -10.78
N LEU A 143 21.71 -16.59 -11.93
CA LEU A 143 21.02 -15.53 -12.64
C LEU A 143 19.88 -14.92 -11.79
N GLY A 144 19.09 -15.76 -11.12
CA GLY A 144 18.04 -15.30 -10.22
C GLY A 144 18.59 -14.44 -9.07
N ARG A 145 19.70 -14.88 -8.44
CA ARG A 145 20.38 -14.11 -7.38
C ARG A 145 20.98 -12.80 -7.88
N TYR A 146 21.52 -12.79 -9.09
CA TYR A 146 22.01 -11.56 -9.72
C TYR A 146 20.88 -10.53 -9.88
N ILE A 147 19.70 -10.96 -10.35
CA ILE A 147 18.54 -10.09 -10.50
C ILE A 147 18.05 -9.61 -9.13
N GLU A 148 17.94 -10.51 -8.15
CA GLU A 148 17.57 -10.20 -6.77
C GLU A 148 18.46 -9.10 -6.19
N LEU A 149 19.79 -9.26 -6.28
CA LEU A 149 20.74 -8.27 -5.76
C LEU A 149 20.55 -6.90 -6.41
N ASN A 150 20.37 -6.85 -7.73
CA ASN A 150 20.15 -5.58 -8.43
C ASN A 150 18.82 -4.92 -8.03
N LEU A 151 17.74 -5.69 -7.88
CA LEU A 151 16.45 -5.17 -7.44
C LEU A 151 16.49 -4.70 -5.99
N THR A 152 17.16 -5.45 -5.12
CA THR A 152 17.33 -5.08 -3.69
C THR A 152 18.14 -3.80 -3.53
N ASN A 153 19.18 -3.59 -4.35
CA ASN A 153 19.94 -2.34 -4.38
C ASN A 153 19.05 -1.14 -4.74
N GLU A 154 18.02 -1.35 -5.55
CA GLU A 154 16.99 -0.35 -5.89
C GLU A 154 15.84 -0.30 -4.88
N LYS A 155 15.99 -0.94 -3.71
CA LYS A 155 14.99 -1.01 -2.62
C LYS A 155 13.68 -1.69 -3.03
N ILE A 156 13.73 -2.63 -3.94
CA ILE A 156 12.62 -3.48 -4.33
C ILE A 156 12.75 -4.82 -3.61
N ASN A 157 11.76 -5.19 -2.81
CA ASN A 157 11.76 -6.44 -2.07
C ASN A 157 11.41 -7.62 -2.98
N VAL A 158 12.21 -8.67 -2.90
CA VAL A 158 12.12 -9.83 -3.77
C VAL A 158 11.87 -11.10 -2.95
N LEU A 159 11.08 -12.02 -3.50
CA LEU A 159 10.86 -13.36 -2.94
C LEU A 159 11.07 -14.42 -4.01
N PHE A 160 11.85 -15.47 -3.69
CA PHE A 160 11.91 -16.68 -4.49
C PHE A 160 10.77 -17.63 -4.16
N GLY A 161 10.25 -18.30 -5.17
CA GLY A 161 9.22 -19.32 -5.01
C GLY A 161 9.14 -20.22 -6.24
N ASP A 162 8.39 -21.29 -6.12
CA ASP A 162 8.20 -22.33 -7.13
C ASP A 162 6.76 -22.44 -7.65
N ASN A 163 5.83 -21.73 -6.99
CA ASN A 163 4.41 -21.81 -7.30
C ASN A 163 3.79 -20.42 -7.50
N LEU A 164 3.16 -20.21 -8.66
CA LEU A 164 2.47 -18.96 -8.99
C LEU A 164 1.32 -18.64 -8.04
N GLN A 165 0.60 -19.67 -7.54
CA GLN A 165 -0.50 -19.45 -6.60
C GLN A 165 0.01 -18.85 -5.29
N THR A 166 1.15 -19.30 -4.79
CA THR A 166 1.78 -18.73 -3.59
C THR A 166 2.06 -17.23 -3.74
N PHE A 167 2.55 -16.80 -4.91
CA PHE A 167 2.77 -15.38 -5.18
C PHE A 167 1.44 -14.60 -5.25
N ASP A 168 0.39 -15.19 -5.82
CA ASP A 168 -0.93 -14.58 -5.88
C ASP A 168 -1.57 -14.46 -4.48
N ASP A 169 -1.38 -15.47 -3.61
CA ASP A 169 -1.87 -15.49 -2.23
C ASP A 169 -1.13 -14.48 -1.34
N LEU A 170 0.17 -14.27 -1.59
CA LEU A 170 0.98 -13.25 -0.92
C LEU A 170 0.76 -11.83 -1.47
N GLY A 171 -0.02 -11.69 -2.53
CA GLY A 171 -0.33 -10.41 -3.13
C GLY A 171 0.86 -9.77 -3.88
N ILE A 172 1.80 -10.58 -4.39
CA ILE A 172 2.96 -10.10 -5.13
C ILE A 172 2.53 -9.63 -6.52
N PRO A 173 2.74 -8.35 -6.89
CA PRO A 173 2.20 -7.79 -8.13
C PRO A 173 2.89 -8.31 -9.40
N PHE A 174 4.18 -8.59 -9.37
CA PHE A 174 4.93 -9.05 -10.54
C PHE A 174 5.76 -10.29 -10.23
N VAL A 175 5.78 -11.25 -11.17
CA VAL A 175 6.61 -12.46 -11.07
C VAL A 175 7.53 -12.55 -12.28
N LEU A 176 8.85 -12.60 -12.02
CA LEU A 176 9.89 -12.86 -13.01
C LEU A 176 10.06 -14.37 -13.15
N MET A 177 9.81 -14.88 -14.34
CA MET A 177 9.92 -16.30 -14.66
C MET A 177 11.22 -16.54 -15.42
N ILE A 178 12.11 -17.33 -14.81
CA ILE A 178 13.42 -17.66 -15.33
C ILE A 178 13.43 -19.10 -15.82
N ASP A 179 13.83 -19.31 -17.06
CA ASP A 179 13.95 -20.61 -17.69
C ASP A 179 15.29 -20.74 -18.47
N LYS A 180 15.48 -21.86 -19.18
CA LYS A 180 16.69 -22.06 -19.99
C LYS A 180 16.85 -21.03 -21.10
N ASN A 181 15.74 -20.53 -21.65
CA ASN A 181 15.80 -19.49 -22.68
C ASN A 181 16.27 -18.17 -22.10
N SER A 182 15.94 -17.90 -20.83
CA SER A 182 16.45 -16.71 -20.12
C SER A 182 17.97 -16.64 -20.10
N PHE A 183 18.63 -17.78 -19.92
CA PHE A 183 20.08 -17.83 -19.95
C PHE A 183 20.66 -17.77 -21.38
N ASN A 184 20.05 -18.50 -22.33
CA ASN A 184 20.56 -18.62 -23.68
C ASN A 184 20.32 -17.39 -24.55
N GLN A 185 19.16 -16.76 -24.39
CA GLN A 185 18.72 -15.64 -25.21
C GLN A 185 18.71 -14.30 -24.46
N GLY A 186 18.97 -14.30 -23.15
CA GLY A 186 18.92 -13.10 -22.33
C GLY A 186 17.51 -12.53 -22.15
N VAL A 187 16.46 -13.37 -22.27
CA VAL A 187 15.06 -12.94 -22.20
C VAL A 187 14.36 -13.54 -21.00
N ILE A 188 13.67 -12.72 -20.24
CA ILE A 188 12.87 -13.11 -19.06
C ILE A 188 11.38 -12.83 -19.32
N GLN A 189 10.51 -13.66 -18.77
CA GLN A 189 9.09 -13.41 -18.77
C GLN A 189 8.68 -12.72 -17.48
N ILE A 190 7.98 -11.61 -17.59
CA ILE A 190 7.34 -10.89 -16.48
C ILE A 190 5.86 -11.20 -16.50
N ARG A 191 5.33 -11.81 -15.42
CA ARG A 191 3.91 -12.04 -15.24
C ARG A 191 3.32 -10.95 -14.35
N ASP A 192 2.29 -10.31 -14.83
CA ASP A 192 1.46 -9.40 -14.03
C ASP A 192 0.38 -10.19 -13.26
N ARG A 193 0.23 -9.92 -11.96
CA ARG A 193 -0.76 -10.59 -11.09
C ARG A 193 -2.20 -10.30 -11.54
N GLU A 194 -2.50 -9.04 -11.93
CA GLU A 194 -3.87 -8.64 -12.22
C GLU A 194 -4.40 -9.29 -13.51
N THR A 195 -3.63 -9.17 -14.56
CA THR A 195 -4.01 -9.64 -15.90
C THR A 195 -3.62 -11.10 -16.17
N THR A 196 -2.68 -11.64 -15.39
CA THR A 196 -1.97 -12.90 -15.64
C THR A 196 -1.15 -12.92 -16.95
N TRP A 197 -1.08 -11.78 -17.63
CA TRP A 197 -0.31 -11.64 -18.85
C TRP A 197 1.17 -11.80 -18.58
N LYS A 198 1.86 -12.38 -19.57
CA LYS A 198 3.29 -12.60 -19.58
C LYS A 198 3.90 -11.76 -20.68
N GLU A 199 4.74 -10.82 -20.32
CA GLU A 199 5.54 -10.00 -21.23
C GLU A 199 6.95 -10.56 -21.28
N GLN A 200 7.53 -10.67 -22.46
CA GLN A 200 8.95 -11.01 -22.61
C GLN A 200 9.79 -9.73 -22.67
N ILE A 201 10.84 -9.69 -21.87
CA ILE A 201 11.75 -8.56 -21.80
C ILE A 201 13.19 -9.02 -21.76
N HIS A 202 14.08 -8.27 -22.40
CA HIS A 202 15.51 -8.55 -22.31
C HIS A 202 16.03 -8.28 -20.89
N LEU A 203 16.93 -9.14 -20.40
CA LEU A 203 17.50 -9.11 -19.05
C LEU A 203 18.01 -7.72 -18.63
N ALA A 204 18.70 -7.02 -19.54
CA ALA A 204 19.20 -5.67 -19.28
C ALA A 204 18.11 -4.62 -18.95
N HIS A 205 16.88 -4.88 -19.33
CA HIS A 205 15.76 -3.96 -19.12
C HIS A 205 14.87 -4.33 -17.93
N VAL A 206 15.09 -5.48 -17.28
CA VAL A 206 14.27 -5.95 -16.14
C VAL A 206 14.34 -4.97 -14.99
N VAL A 207 15.52 -4.66 -14.49
CA VAL A 207 15.71 -3.75 -13.36
C VAL A 207 15.18 -2.34 -13.65
N PRO A 208 15.56 -1.69 -14.76
CA PRO A 208 15.01 -0.37 -15.11
C PRO A 208 13.47 -0.37 -15.24
N ARG A 209 12.89 -1.46 -15.75
CA ARG A 209 11.43 -1.60 -15.87
C ARG A 209 10.77 -1.67 -14.51
N MET A 210 11.28 -2.51 -13.60
CA MET A 210 10.75 -2.64 -12.24
C MET A 210 10.92 -1.33 -11.45
N VAL A 211 12.08 -0.71 -11.52
CA VAL A 211 12.32 0.60 -10.90
C VAL A 211 11.30 1.63 -11.38
N LYS A 212 11.06 1.73 -12.69
CA LYS A 212 10.06 2.67 -13.23
C LYS A 212 8.65 2.39 -12.69
N ILE A 213 8.26 1.12 -12.54
CA ILE A 213 6.94 0.74 -12.02
C ILE A 213 6.82 1.13 -10.53
N PHE A 214 7.88 0.94 -9.74
CA PHE A 214 7.85 1.14 -8.30
C PHE A 214 8.37 2.51 -7.83
N GLN A 215 8.98 3.34 -8.69
CA GLN A 215 9.45 4.69 -8.35
C GLN A 215 8.35 5.59 -7.76
N HIS A 216 7.08 5.35 -8.07
CA HIS A 216 5.95 6.08 -7.50
C HIS A 216 5.57 5.65 -6.08
N LYS A 217 6.30 4.68 -5.49
CA LYS A 217 6.10 4.23 -4.10
C LYS A 217 6.64 5.18 -3.03
N ALA A 218 7.51 6.10 -3.37
CA ALA A 218 7.98 7.08 -2.41
C ALA A 218 6.76 7.84 -1.85
N ILE A 219 6.26 7.37 -0.71
CA ILE A 219 5.36 8.16 0.12
C ILE A 219 6.13 9.45 0.36
N PRO A 220 5.60 10.62 -0.06
CA PRO A 220 6.24 11.88 0.27
C PRO A 220 6.47 11.83 1.77
N ASP A 221 7.69 12.08 2.20
CA ASP A 221 8.10 11.96 3.59
C ASP A 221 7.46 13.11 4.39
N THR A 222 6.12 13.08 4.46
CA THR A 222 5.29 14.05 5.20
C THR A 222 5.64 14.05 6.67
N LEU A 223 6.19 12.94 7.19
CA LEU A 223 6.68 12.87 8.57
C LEU A 223 8.00 13.62 8.76
N THR A 224 8.90 13.59 7.79
CA THR A 224 10.17 14.35 7.86
C THR A 224 9.91 15.84 7.70
N THR A 225 8.99 16.23 6.84
CA THR A 225 8.61 17.65 6.66
C THR A 225 7.95 18.21 7.92
N VAL A 226 7.14 17.41 8.62
CA VAL A 226 6.53 17.80 9.91
C VAL A 226 7.59 17.91 11.01
N ARG A 227 8.55 16.97 11.11
CA ARG A 227 9.66 17.07 12.08
C ARG A 227 10.54 18.29 11.86
N GLN A 228 10.88 18.62 10.60
CA GLN A 228 11.68 19.80 10.27
C GLN A 228 10.94 21.12 10.54
N LYS A 229 9.61 21.15 10.27
CA LYS A 229 8.81 22.38 10.43
C LYS A 229 8.49 22.71 11.89
N TYR A 230 8.47 21.73 12.78
CA TYR A 230 8.04 21.94 14.16
C TYR A 230 9.12 21.67 15.21
N LYS A 231 10.41 21.43 14.84
CA LYS A 231 11.53 21.24 15.79
C LYS A 231 11.05 20.52 17.07
N LEU A 232 10.40 19.38 16.93
CA LEU A 232 10.03 18.56 18.07
C LEU A 232 11.30 17.89 18.59
N LEU A 233 11.67 18.27 19.81
CA LEU A 233 12.75 17.73 20.64
C LEU A 233 12.66 16.20 20.75
#